data_67a64fd6e5a1d3c3df5d3287222ce184
#
_entry.id   67a64fd6e5a1d3c3df5d3287222ce184
#
_cell.length_a   1.000
_cell.length_b   1.000
_cell.length_c   1.000
_cell.angle_alpha   90.00
_cell.angle_beta   90.00
_cell.angle_gamma   90.00
#
_symmetry.space_group_name_H-M   'P 1'
#
loop_
_entity.id
_entity.type
_entity.pdbx_description
1 polymer ?
#
loop_
_entity_poly.entity_id
_entity_poly.type
_entity_poly.pdbx_seq_one_letter_code
_entity_poly.pdbx_strand_id
1 'polypeptide(L)'
;MEKVVACPYKRPDALYRLICFPWAGSGASQFAQWGSLFSSSIEVSSVNLPGRDSRQGEPFAKDMAHVVNEISSVLLKELQEKPFAFFGHSFGSYVSLAVALHLKEKYGLEPIHLFLSGAPTLNSEAFTYLKTAHGVKDEDLLANLEILGGTPFEFPQNKDSKKHLINTLKEDSRVLHTWSFEMADGNSPFSCDITCFNGSEDQQARDLEAWHDLTSGDTSFYKLPGGHFYLLEPSNEIFLVKLITRYIEHAGL
;
A
#
# COMPACT_ATOMS: atom_id res chain seq x y z
N MET A 1 16.94 -10.69 -2.47
CA MET A 1 15.51 -10.88 -2.74
C MET A 1 14.66 -10.82 -1.48
N GLU A 2 15.00 -11.58 -0.46
CA GLU A 2 14.23 -11.64 0.80
C GLU A 2 14.14 -10.31 1.57
N LYS A 3 15.07 -9.37 1.31
CA LYS A 3 15.02 -8.04 1.96
C LYS A 3 14.01 -7.08 1.32
N VAL A 4 13.79 -7.19 0.02
CA VAL A 4 12.85 -6.33 -0.73
C VAL A 4 11.41 -6.80 -0.56
N VAL A 5 11.22 -8.12 -0.45
CA VAL A 5 9.90 -8.76 -0.30
C VAL A 5 10.00 -9.84 0.76
N ALA A 6 9.12 -9.77 1.75
CA ALA A 6 9.01 -10.77 2.82
C ALA A 6 7.80 -11.68 2.60
N CYS A 7 8.04 -12.99 2.63
CA CYS A 7 7.00 -14.02 2.51
C CYS A 7 7.28 -15.14 3.51
N PRO A 8 6.95 -14.95 4.82
CA PRO A 8 7.25 -15.96 5.83
C PRO A 8 6.37 -17.20 5.73
N TYR A 9 5.18 -17.10 5.15
CA TYR A 9 4.24 -18.21 4.96
C TYR A 9 4.19 -18.60 3.49
N LYS A 10 5.25 -19.25 3.02
CA LYS A 10 5.36 -19.68 1.62
C LYS A 10 4.33 -20.76 1.30
N ARG A 11 3.63 -20.57 0.17
CA ARG A 11 2.64 -21.51 -0.37
C ARG A 11 2.89 -21.70 -1.86
N PRO A 12 3.89 -22.53 -2.22
CA PRO A 12 4.27 -22.70 -3.64
C PRO A 12 3.12 -23.19 -4.52
N ASP A 13 2.19 -23.94 -3.94
CA ASP A 13 1.02 -24.49 -4.65
C ASP A 13 -0.19 -23.55 -4.66
N ALA A 14 -0.09 -22.37 -4.06
CA ALA A 14 -1.17 -21.39 -4.09
C ALA A 14 -1.49 -20.98 -5.53
N LEU A 15 -2.79 -20.79 -5.81
CA LEU A 15 -3.27 -20.37 -7.14
C LEU A 15 -3.04 -18.89 -7.39
N TYR A 16 -3.00 -18.08 -6.33
CA TYR A 16 -2.95 -16.62 -6.39
C TYR A 16 -1.86 -16.07 -5.49
N ARG A 17 -1.38 -14.88 -5.85
CA ARG A 17 -0.46 -14.11 -5.01
C ARG A 17 -1.11 -12.80 -4.59
N LEU A 18 -0.97 -12.46 -3.31
CA LEU A 18 -1.34 -11.14 -2.79
C LEU A 18 -0.07 -10.43 -2.35
N ILE A 19 0.20 -9.28 -2.96
CA ILE A 19 1.36 -8.44 -2.61
C ILE A 19 0.84 -7.25 -1.82
N CYS A 20 1.33 -7.07 -0.60
CA CYS A 20 0.95 -5.99 0.29
C CYS A 20 2.00 -4.88 0.30
N PHE A 21 1.53 -3.64 0.39
CA PHE A 21 2.33 -2.42 0.37
C PHE A 21 2.07 -1.62 1.65
N PRO A 22 3.03 -1.60 2.58
CA PRO A 22 2.84 -0.96 3.89
C PRO A 22 2.71 0.56 3.82
N TRP A 23 2.13 1.13 4.88
CA TRP A 23 2.01 2.58 5.06
C TRP A 23 3.36 3.24 5.35
N ALA A 24 3.39 4.57 5.28
CA ALA A 24 4.59 5.35 5.52
C ALA A 24 5.22 5.07 6.89
N GLY A 25 6.53 4.93 6.92
CA GLY A 25 7.29 4.64 8.14
C GLY A 25 7.31 3.17 8.55
N SER A 26 6.52 2.33 7.89
CA SER A 26 6.39 0.91 8.22
C SER A 26 7.29 0.03 7.35
N GLY A 27 7.70 -1.10 7.91
CA GLY A 27 8.36 -2.19 7.18
C GLY A 27 7.38 -3.30 6.81
N ALA A 28 7.93 -4.42 6.34
CA ALA A 28 7.15 -5.54 5.81
C ALA A 28 6.45 -6.38 6.87
N SER A 29 6.86 -6.33 8.14
CA SER A 29 6.47 -7.31 9.16
C SER A 29 4.97 -7.37 9.43
N GLN A 30 4.27 -6.24 9.42
CA GLN A 30 2.83 -6.21 9.72
C GLN A 30 2.02 -7.00 8.70
N PHE A 31 2.18 -6.74 7.41
CA PHE A 31 1.45 -7.46 6.37
C PHE A 31 2.01 -8.84 6.07
N ALA A 32 3.29 -9.08 6.31
CA ALA A 32 3.86 -10.40 6.15
C ALA A 32 3.16 -11.43 7.04
N GLN A 33 2.73 -11.04 8.25
CA GLN A 33 1.99 -11.90 9.17
C GLN A 33 0.57 -12.25 8.66
N TRP A 34 0.01 -11.46 7.76
CA TRP A 34 -1.28 -11.78 7.14
C TRP A 34 -1.29 -13.11 6.42
N GLY A 35 -0.13 -13.59 5.97
CA GLY A 35 -0.01 -14.89 5.31
C GLY A 35 -0.59 -16.04 6.11
N SER A 36 -0.56 -15.96 7.45
CA SER A 36 -1.13 -17.01 8.32
C SER A 36 -2.66 -16.98 8.34
N LEU A 37 -3.28 -15.87 7.95
CA LEU A 37 -4.74 -15.67 8.03
C LEU A 37 -5.46 -16.04 6.74
N PHE A 38 -4.77 -16.04 5.62
CA PHE A 38 -5.35 -16.37 4.32
C PHE A 38 -5.40 -17.87 4.08
N SER A 39 -6.32 -18.29 3.21
CA SER A 39 -6.45 -19.69 2.81
C SER A 39 -5.22 -20.16 2.02
N SER A 40 -5.08 -21.48 1.88
CA SER A 40 -3.97 -22.09 1.14
C SER A 40 -3.93 -21.72 -0.35
N SER A 41 -5.02 -21.17 -0.89
CA SER A 41 -5.09 -20.73 -2.28
C SER A 41 -4.35 -19.42 -2.55
N ILE A 42 -4.00 -18.68 -1.50
CA ILE A 42 -3.38 -17.35 -1.60
C ILE A 42 -2.06 -17.31 -0.84
N GLU A 43 -0.98 -16.98 -1.53
CA GLU A 43 0.32 -16.69 -0.91
C GLU A 43 0.47 -15.18 -0.73
N VAL A 44 0.76 -14.74 0.50
CA VAL A 44 0.89 -13.33 0.85
C VAL A 44 2.34 -12.94 0.99
N SER A 45 2.73 -11.87 0.30
CA SER A 45 4.04 -11.23 0.43
C SER A 45 3.86 -9.76 0.77
N SER A 46 4.81 -9.18 1.48
CA SER A 46 4.84 -7.75 1.74
C SER A 46 6.14 -7.14 1.24
N VAL A 47 6.04 -6.01 0.56
CA VAL A 47 7.22 -5.25 0.16
C VAL A 47 7.86 -4.57 1.37
N ASN A 48 9.16 -4.31 1.28
CA ASN A 48 9.94 -3.62 2.30
C ASN A 48 10.83 -2.59 1.60
N LEU A 49 10.60 -1.32 1.87
CA LEU A 49 11.37 -0.24 1.28
C LEU A 49 12.73 -0.09 1.97
N PRO A 50 13.73 0.50 1.28
CA PRO A 50 15.04 0.74 1.89
C PRO A 50 14.97 1.64 3.12
N GLY A 51 15.88 1.46 4.06
CA GLY A 51 16.06 2.34 5.22
C GLY A 51 15.27 1.94 6.45
N ARG A 52 14.57 0.82 6.43
CA ARG A 52 13.77 0.34 7.57
C ARG A 52 13.80 -1.17 7.69
N ASP A 53 13.37 -1.66 8.86
CA ASP A 53 13.25 -3.08 9.15
C ASP A 53 14.55 -3.84 8.77
N SER A 54 14.49 -4.94 8.06
CA SER A 54 15.67 -5.70 7.62
C SER A 54 16.60 -4.91 6.70
N ARG A 55 16.16 -3.76 6.18
CA ARG A 55 16.95 -2.88 5.30
C ARG A 55 17.40 -1.59 5.99
N GLN A 56 17.41 -1.56 7.31
CA GLN A 56 17.73 -0.36 8.10
C GLN A 56 19.14 0.19 7.82
N GLY A 57 20.09 -0.66 7.45
CA GLY A 57 21.46 -0.27 7.09
C GLY A 57 21.63 0.28 5.68
N GLU A 58 20.58 0.25 4.85
CA GLU A 58 20.61 0.74 3.49
C GLU A 58 20.16 2.20 3.43
N PRO A 59 20.69 3.00 2.49
CA PRO A 59 20.18 4.35 2.27
C PRO A 59 18.73 4.32 1.82
N PHE A 60 17.96 5.35 2.16
CA PHE A 60 16.58 5.51 1.70
C PHE A 60 16.53 5.56 0.16
N ALA A 61 15.39 5.19 -0.40
CA ALA A 61 15.17 5.20 -1.84
C ALA A 61 15.39 6.60 -2.43
N LYS A 62 15.97 6.67 -3.61
CA LYS A 62 16.22 7.92 -4.31
C LYS A 62 14.92 8.63 -4.68
N ASP A 63 13.99 7.89 -5.27
CA ASP A 63 12.70 8.40 -5.77
C ASP A 63 11.71 7.24 -5.96
N MET A 64 10.51 7.54 -6.40
CA MET A 64 9.49 6.52 -6.66
C MET A 64 9.91 5.59 -7.80
N ALA A 65 10.57 6.08 -8.83
CA ALA A 65 11.04 5.25 -9.94
C ALA A 65 12.01 4.17 -9.45
N HIS A 66 12.90 4.51 -8.53
CA HIS A 66 13.82 3.55 -7.92
C HIS A 66 13.06 2.46 -7.13
N VAL A 67 12.09 2.86 -6.33
CA VAL A 67 11.21 1.92 -5.58
C VAL A 67 10.50 0.97 -6.54
N VAL A 68 9.86 1.52 -7.55
CA VAL A 68 9.08 0.76 -8.55
C VAL A 68 9.96 -0.23 -9.31
N ASN A 69 11.12 0.22 -9.79
CA ASN A 69 12.06 -0.63 -10.53
C ASN A 69 12.57 -1.80 -9.68
N GLU A 70 12.92 -1.53 -8.44
CA GLU A 70 13.42 -2.55 -7.52
C GLU A 70 12.34 -3.62 -7.22
N ILE A 71 11.16 -3.20 -6.84
CA ILE A 71 10.04 -4.11 -6.53
C ILE A 71 9.66 -4.91 -7.78
N SER A 72 9.51 -4.26 -8.92
CA SER A 72 9.14 -4.93 -10.18
C SER A 72 10.17 -5.96 -10.59
N SER A 73 11.46 -5.64 -10.49
CA SER A 73 12.55 -6.56 -10.84
C SER A 73 12.55 -7.82 -9.97
N VAL A 74 12.31 -7.66 -8.68
CA VAL A 74 12.30 -8.78 -7.73
C VAL A 74 11.08 -9.67 -7.93
N LEU A 75 9.92 -9.10 -8.25
CA LEU A 75 8.66 -9.84 -8.35
C LEU A 75 8.31 -10.31 -9.76
N LEU A 76 8.96 -9.82 -10.80
CA LEU A 76 8.56 -10.02 -12.18
C LEU A 76 8.28 -11.47 -12.53
N LYS A 77 9.20 -12.37 -12.23
CA LYS A 77 9.05 -13.79 -12.57
C LYS A 77 7.81 -14.40 -11.92
N GLU A 78 7.61 -14.14 -10.65
CA GLU A 78 6.47 -14.66 -9.89
C GLU A 78 5.13 -14.10 -10.39
N LEU A 79 5.11 -12.82 -10.74
CA LEU A 79 3.90 -12.15 -11.23
C LEU A 79 3.54 -12.59 -12.67
N GLN A 80 4.51 -13.06 -13.43
CA GLN A 80 4.25 -13.67 -14.75
C GLN A 80 3.71 -15.09 -14.65
N GLU A 81 4.00 -15.79 -13.56
CA GLU A 81 3.62 -17.21 -13.40
C GLU A 81 2.21 -17.41 -12.87
N LYS A 82 1.72 -16.52 -12.02
CA LYS A 82 0.42 -16.66 -11.34
C LYS A 82 -0.37 -15.36 -11.32
N PRO A 83 -1.71 -15.44 -11.35
CA PRO A 83 -2.55 -14.27 -11.10
C PRO A 83 -2.22 -13.65 -9.74
N PHE A 84 -2.22 -12.32 -9.69
CA PHE A 84 -1.83 -11.59 -8.50
C PHE A 84 -2.75 -10.40 -8.24
N ALA A 85 -2.87 -10.03 -6.98
CA ALA A 85 -3.57 -8.83 -6.54
C ALA A 85 -2.63 -7.98 -5.66
N PHE A 86 -2.90 -6.69 -5.60
CA PHE A 86 -2.18 -5.75 -4.76
C PHE A 86 -3.10 -5.20 -3.68
N PHE A 87 -2.59 -5.11 -2.46
CA PHE A 87 -3.21 -4.42 -1.35
C PHE A 87 -2.24 -3.36 -0.82
N GLY A 88 -2.65 -2.10 -0.80
CA GLY A 88 -1.88 -1.02 -0.20
C GLY A 88 -2.68 -0.26 0.84
N HIS A 89 -2.02 0.20 1.90
CA HIS A 89 -2.63 1.07 2.89
C HIS A 89 -1.96 2.43 2.90
N SER A 90 -2.75 3.49 2.76
CA SER A 90 -2.27 4.88 2.76
C SER A 90 -1.16 5.09 1.71
N PHE A 91 0.03 5.51 2.11
CA PHE A 91 1.22 5.63 1.24
C PHE A 91 1.43 4.37 0.38
N GLY A 92 1.27 3.20 0.97
CA GLY A 92 1.43 1.92 0.26
C GLY A 92 0.47 1.75 -0.91
N SER A 93 -0.71 2.35 -0.87
CA SER A 93 -1.65 2.35 -1.99
C SER A 93 -1.05 3.03 -3.23
N TYR A 94 -0.37 4.15 -3.05
CA TYR A 94 0.28 4.87 -4.16
C TYR A 94 1.47 4.11 -4.71
N VAL A 95 2.27 3.49 -3.86
CA VAL A 95 3.37 2.61 -4.30
C VAL A 95 2.80 1.45 -5.13
N SER A 96 1.70 0.83 -4.67
CA SER A 96 1.05 -0.26 -5.41
C SER A 96 0.55 0.19 -6.78
N LEU A 97 -0.03 1.38 -6.88
CA LEU A 97 -0.46 1.96 -8.16
C LEU A 97 0.71 2.23 -9.09
N ALA A 98 1.79 2.80 -8.56
CA ALA A 98 2.98 3.08 -9.35
C ALA A 98 3.62 1.78 -9.90
N VAL A 99 3.69 0.75 -9.09
CA VAL A 99 4.17 -0.57 -9.52
C VAL A 99 3.24 -1.20 -10.55
N ALA A 100 1.92 -1.15 -10.33
CA ALA A 100 0.93 -1.70 -11.25
C ALA A 100 0.98 -1.02 -12.62
N LEU A 101 1.10 0.31 -12.65
CA LEU A 101 1.26 1.07 -13.90
C LEU A 101 2.54 0.67 -14.65
N HIS A 102 3.64 0.56 -13.95
CA HIS A 102 4.93 0.17 -14.53
C HIS A 102 4.86 -1.24 -15.13
N LEU A 103 4.27 -2.19 -14.42
CA LEU A 103 4.10 -3.56 -14.90
C LEU A 103 3.24 -3.61 -16.16
N LYS A 104 2.17 -2.83 -16.20
CA LYS A 104 1.29 -2.77 -17.36
C LYS A 104 1.99 -2.15 -18.57
N GLU A 105 2.63 -1.02 -18.40
CA GLU A 105 3.30 -0.28 -19.47
C GLU A 105 4.49 -1.06 -20.05
N LYS A 106 5.31 -1.65 -19.19
CA LYS A 106 6.55 -2.31 -19.60
C LYS A 106 6.37 -3.78 -19.98
N TYR A 107 5.49 -4.50 -19.30
CA TYR A 107 5.36 -5.96 -19.45
C TYR A 107 3.98 -6.43 -19.87
N GLY A 108 3.00 -5.54 -19.97
CA GLY A 108 1.63 -5.93 -20.25
C GLY A 108 0.98 -6.75 -19.13
N LEU A 109 1.54 -6.70 -17.92
CA LEU A 109 1.02 -7.40 -16.75
C LEU A 109 0.09 -6.49 -15.96
N GLU A 110 -1.07 -7.01 -15.59
CA GLU A 110 -2.05 -6.29 -14.77
C GLU A 110 -2.49 -7.16 -13.60
N PRO A 111 -2.59 -6.58 -12.39
CA PRO A 111 -3.20 -7.32 -11.28
C PRO A 111 -4.64 -7.68 -11.59
N ILE A 112 -5.12 -8.79 -11.05
CA ILE A 112 -6.53 -9.16 -11.18
C ILE A 112 -7.43 -8.27 -10.33
N HIS A 113 -6.89 -7.66 -9.29
CA HIS A 113 -7.61 -6.78 -8.38
C HIS A 113 -6.65 -5.81 -7.69
N LEU A 114 -7.08 -4.57 -7.52
CA LEU A 114 -6.38 -3.56 -6.72
C LEU A 114 -7.21 -3.23 -5.49
N PHE A 115 -6.63 -3.37 -4.30
CA PHE A 115 -7.23 -3.01 -3.03
C PHE A 115 -6.53 -1.77 -2.48
N LEU A 116 -7.25 -0.66 -2.38
CA LEU A 116 -6.74 0.63 -1.92
C LEU A 116 -7.37 0.96 -0.57
N SER A 117 -6.57 0.99 0.48
CA SER A 117 -7.02 1.17 1.85
C SER A 117 -6.53 2.49 2.43
N GLY A 118 -7.46 3.29 2.97
CA GLY A 118 -7.11 4.56 3.63
C GLY A 118 -6.35 5.53 2.74
N ALA A 119 -6.63 5.54 1.44
CA ALA A 119 -5.88 6.33 0.46
C ALA A 119 -6.74 7.50 -0.04
N PRO A 120 -6.38 8.74 0.31
CA PRO A 120 -6.96 9.92 -0.33
C PRO A 120 -6.78 9.88 -1.85
N THR A 121 -7.78 10.38 -2.58
CA THR A 121 -7.72 10.45 -4.04
C THR A 121 -6.66 11.43 -4.52
N LEU A 122 -6.16 11.22 -5.74
CA LEU A 122 -4.99 11.94 -6.27
C LEU A 122 -5.18 13.45 -6.42
N ASN A 123 -6.41 13.92 -6.49
CA ASN A 123 -6.75 15.33 -6.60
C ASN A 123 -7.15 15.98 -5.26
N SER A 124 -7.03 15.27 -4.15
CA SER A 124 -7.44 15.76 -2.84
C SER A 124 -6.36 16.60 -2.14
N GLU A 125 -6.79 17.47 -1.24
CA GLU A 125 -5.87 18.22 -0.37
C GLU A 125 -5.08 17.27 0.55
N ALA A 126 -5.71 16.19 1.00
CA ALA A 126 -5.06 15.20 1.84
C ALA A 126 -3.89 14.53 1.11
N PHE A 127 -4.03 14.22 -0.17
CA PHE A 127 -2.94 13.68 -0.98
C PHE A 127 -1.80 14.70 -1.14
N THR A 128 -2.14 15.95 -1.41
CA THR A 128 -1.14 17.04 -1.47
C THR A 128 -0.39 17.17 -0.16
N TYR A 129 -1.07 17.07 0.97
CA TYR A 129 -0.44 17.08 2.29
C TYR A 129 0.54 15.92 2.44
N LEU A 130 0.16 14.70 2.06
CA LEU A 130 1.06 13.54 2.13
C LEU A 130 2.34 13.73 1.33
N LYS A 131 2.25 14.33 0.15
CA LYS A 131 3.42 14.61 -0.71
C LYS A 131 4.33 15.70 -0.16
N THR A 132 3.81 16.62 0.63
CA THR A 132 4.54 17.78 1.11
C THR A 132 4.93 17.70 2.59
N ALA A 133 4.54 16.64 3.28
CA ALA A 133 4.81 16.45 4.70
C ALA A 133 6.31 16.40 5.04
N HIS A 134 7.17 16.01 4.08
CA HIS A 134 8.62 16.01 4.27
C HIS A 134 9.22 17.40 4.50
N GLY A 135 8.53 18.46 4.09
CA GLY A 135 8.95 19.84 4.33
C GLY A 135 8.44 20.44 5.64
N VAL A 136 7.63 19.70 6.39
CA VAL A 136 7.04 20.15 7.66
C VAL A 136 8.03 19.91 8.79
N LYS A 137 8.04 20.79 9.81
CA LYS A 137 8.87 20.59 11.02
C LYS A 137 8.46 19.32 11.74
N ASP A 138 9.42 18.65 12.37
CA ASP A 138 9.18 17.38 13.08
C ASP A 138 8.05 17.49 14.11
N GLU A 139 7.99 18.58 14.87
CA GLU A 139 6.96 18.82 15.89
C GLU A 139 5.56 18.91 15.27
N ASP A 140 5.45 19.61 14.13
CA ASP A 140 4.18 19.77 13.43
C ASP A 140 3.76 18.46 12.73
N LEU A 141 4.71 17.70 12.24
CA LEU A 141 4.45 16.38 11.66
C LEU A 141 3.81 15.44 12.67
N LEU A 142 4.35 15.40 13.89
CA LEU A 142 3.82 14.57 14.97
C LEU A 142 2.42 15.00 15.40
N ALA A 143 2.18 16.31 15.54
CA ALA A 143 0.87 16.86 15.87
C ALA A 143 -0.16 16.54 14.79
N ASN A 144 0.22 16.64 13.52
CA ASN A 144 -0.65 16.33 12.39
C ASN A 144 -1.00 14.84 12.32
N LEU A 145 -0.06 13.95 12.65
CA LEU A 145 -0.33 12.51 12.69
C LEU A 145 -1.38 12.16 13.76
N GLU A 146 -1.35 12.81 14.91
CA GLU A 146 -2.37 12.62 15.94
C GLU A 146 -3.76 13.07 15.47
N ILE A 147 -3.85 14.21 14.78
CA ILE A 147 -5.11 14.75 14.24
C ILE A 147 -5.67 13.83 13.15
N LEU A 148 -4.81 13.24 12.34
CA LEU A 148 -5.19 12.41 11.19
C LEU A 148 -5.59 10.98 11.56
N GLY A 149 -5.75 10.66 12.84
CA GLY A 149 -6.19 9.34 13.29
C GLY A 149 -5.11 8.52 13.98
N GLY A 150 -4.03 9.19 14.37
CA GLY A 150 -2.94 8.58 15.11
C GLY A 150 -1.96 7.79 14.25
N THR A 151 -1.00 7.22 14.92
CA THR A 151 -0.11 6.20 14.38
C THR A 151 -0.48 4.87 15.01
N PRO A 152 -0.27 3.73 14.33
CA PRO A 152 -0.52 2.42 14.91
C PRO A 152 0.47 2.06 16.02
N PHE A 153 1.43 2.94 16.24
CA PHE A 153 2.51 2.74 17.20
C PHE A 153 2.41 3.78 18.32
N GLU A 154 2.66 3.37 19.52
CA GLU A 154 3.14 4.31 20.53
C GLU A 154 4.47 4.85 19.99
N PHE A 155 4.62 6.17 19.99
CA PHE A 155 5.91 6.76 19.62
C PHE A 155 7.00 6.18 20.50
N PRO A 156 8.12 5.73 19.92
CA PRO A 156 9.21 5.20 20.72
C PRO A 156 9.63 6.22 21.78
N GLN A 157 9.76 5.77 23.02
CA GLN A 157 10.26 6.61 24.13
C GLN A 157 11.73 6.96 23.93
N ASN A 158 12.46 6.09 23.21
CA ASN A 158 13.86 6.33 22.89
C ASN A 158 13.96 7.43 21.83
N LYS A 159 14.76 8.44 22.13
CA LYS A 159 14.96 9.62 21.26
C LYS A 159 15.49 9.26 19.88
N ASP A 160 16.41 8.30 19.78
CA ASP A 160 17.00 7.88 18.50
C ASP A 160 16.00 7.12 17.65
N SER A 161 15.21 6.23 18.25
CA SER A 161 14.16 5.47 17.57
C SER A 161 13.05 6.38 17.06
N LYS A 162 12.66 7.37 17.86
CA LYS A 162 11.68 8.41 17.47
C LYS A 162 12.17 9.22 16.28
N LYS A 163 13.43 9.66 16.33
CA LYS A 163 14.04 10.40 15.23
C LYS A 163 14.11 9.58 13.97
N HIS A 164 14.45 8.30 14.06
CA HIS A 164 14.48 7.38 12.92
C HIS A 164 13.09 7.23 12.29
N LEU A 165 12.05 7.06 13.09
CA LEU A 165 10.67 6.99 12.59
C LEU A 165 10.27 8.27 11.85
N ILE A 166 10.55 9.43 12.42
CA ILE A 166 10.27 10.72 11.78
C ILE A 166 11.01 10.85 10.46
N ASN A 167 12.28 10.49 10.41
CA ASN A 167 13.07 10.52 9.18
C ASN A 167 12.50 9.59 8.12
N THR A 168 12.07 8.39 8.52
CA THR A 168 11.47 7.42 7.61
C THR A 168 10.15 7.93 7.04
N LEU A 169 9.30 8.53 7.87
CA LEU A 169 8.04 9.15 7.44
C LEU A 169 8.29 10.28 6.42
N LYS A 170 9.27 11.14 6.70
CA LYS A 170 9.65 12.23 5.79
C LYS A 170 10.21 11.71 4.47
N GLU A 171 11.04 10.68 4.53
CA GLU A 171 11.59 10.07 3.33
C GLU A 171 10.50 9.43 2.45
N ASP A 172 9.52 8.76 3.04
CA ASP A 172 8.41 8.21 2.29
C ASP A 172 7.55 9.31 1.65
N SER A 173 7.30 10.40 2.38
CA SER A 173 6.64 11.59 1.82
C SER A 173 7.43 12.18 0.64
N ARG A 174 8.74 12.29 0.78
CA ARG A 174 9.62 12.78 -0.29
C ARG A 174 9.57 11.88 -1.54
N VAL A 175 9.59 10.58 -1.34
CA VAL A 175 9.46 9.61 -2.43
C VAL A 175 8.12 9.80 -3.14
N LEU A 176 7.04 9.95 -2.39
CA LEU A 176 5.72 10.21 -2.96
C LEU A 176 5.68 11.51 -3.77
N HIS A 177 6.36 12.55 -3.30
CA HIS A 177 6.45 13.82 -4.00
C HIS A 177 7.13 13.70 -5.38
N THR A 178 8.05 12.75 -5.55
CA THR A 178 8.73 12.50 -6.83
C THR A 178 7.84 11.78 -7.86
N TRP A 179 6.71 11.25 -7.44
CA TRP A 179 5.78 10.52 -8.31
C TRP A 179 4.73 11.45 -8.87
N SER A 180 4.61 11.49 -10.18
CA SER A 180 3.54 12.18 -10.87
C SER A 180 2.70 11.17 -11.65
N PHE A 181 1.40 11.32 -11.55
CA PHE A 181 0.45 10.53 -12.28
C PHE A 181 -0.55 11.46 -12.95
N GLU A 182 -0.63 11.39 -14.27
CA GLU A 182 -1.62 12.11 -15.06
C GLU A 182 -2.49 11.09 -15.79
N MET A 183 -3.80 11.23 -15.61
CA MET A 183 -4.74 10.46 -16.40
C MET A 183 -4.84 11.04 -17.80
N ALA A 184 -4.63 10.20 -18.81
CA ALA A 184 -4.93 10.59 -20.18
C ALA A 184 -6.45 10.76 -20.33
N ASP A 185 -6.87 11.85 -20.96
CA ASP A 185 -8.28 12.14 -21.18
C ASP A 185 -9.02 10.96 -21.83
N GLY A 186 -10.04 10.45 -21.13
CA GLY A 186 -10.94 9.43 -21.64
C GLY A 186 -10.48 7.99 -21.56
N ASN A 187 -9.26 7.70 -21.06
CA ASN A 187 -8.72 6.34 -20.97
C ASN A 187 -8.36 5.99 -19.53
N SER A 188 -9.07 5.02 -18.94
CA SER A 188 -8.69 4.46 -17.66
C SER A 188 -7.38 3.67 -17.77
N PRO A 189 -6.42 3.86 -16.85
CA PRO A 189 -5.14 3.15 -16.91
C PRO A 189 -5.27 1.65 -16.65
N PHE A 190 -6.31 1.22 -15.95
CA PHE A 190 -6.53 -0.18 -15.61
C PHE A 190 -7.84 -0.73 -16.16
N SER A 191 -7.92 -2.06 -16.30
CA SER A 191 -9.15 -2.80 -16.61
C SER A 191 -9.58 -3.73 -15.48
N CYS A 192 -8.73 -3.94 -14.48
CA CYS A 192 -9.05 -4.76 -13.31
C CYS A 192 -10.03 -4.04 -12.36
N ASP A 193 -10.70 -4.83 -11.53
CA ASP A 193 -11.57 -4.29 -10.49
C ASP A 193 -10.75 -3.61 -9.38
N ILE A 194 -11.32 -2.57 -8.78
CA ILE A 194 -10.72 -1.83 -7.67
C ILE A 194 -11.68 -1.84 -6.50
N THR A 195 -11.19 -2.20 -5.32
CA THR A 195 -11.94 -2.08 -4.07
C THR A 195 -11.23 -1.11 -3.15
N CYS A 196 -11.96 -0.12 -2.65
CA CYS A 196 -11.46 0.89 -1.73
C CYS A 196 -12.02 0.65 -0.34
N PHE A 197 -11.14 0.69 0.65
CA PHE A 197 -11.50 0.58 2.06
C PHE A 197 -11.15 1.84 2.82
N ASN A 198 -11.98 2.20 3.77
CA ASN A 198 -11.78 3.38 4.61
C ASN A 198 -12.34 3.15 6.01
N GLY A 199 -11.67 3.71 7.01
CA GLY A 199 -12.24 3.83 8.35
C GLY A 199 -13.34 4.88 8.36
N SER A 200 -14.45 4.61 9.03
CA SER A 200 -15.61 5.53 9.10
C SER A 200 -15.26 6.88 9.73
N GLU A 201 -14.22 6.92 10.55
CA GLU A 201 -13.74 8.14 11.24
C GLU A 201 -12.46 8.70 10.61
N ASP A 202 -11.98 8.13 9.50
CA ASP A 202 -10.78 8.60 8.80
C ASP A 202 -11.08 9.93 8.10
N GLN A 203 -10.38 10.99 8.55
CA GLN A 203 -10.55 12.34 8.01
C GLN A 203 -9.84 12.55 6.69
N GLN A 204 -8.88 11.69 6.34
CA GLN A 204 -8.05 11.84 5.15
C GLN A 204 -8.74 11.32 3.89
N ALA A 205 -9.44 10.22 3.98
CA ALA A 205 -9.99 9.50 2.82
C ALA A 205 -11.52 9.63 2.79
N ARG A 206 -12.02 10.84 2.47
CA ARG A 206 -13.47 11.14 2.48
C ARG A 206 -14.17 10.88 1.16
N ASP A 207 -13.54 11.24 0.05
CA ASP A 207 -14.11 11.09 -1.28
C ASP A 207 -13.35 10.01 -2.05
N LEU A 208 -13.83 8.78 -1.94
CA LEU A 208 -13.20 7.64 -2.61
C LEU A 208 -13.76 7.40 -4.01
N GLU A 209 -14.87 8.04 -4.37
CA GLU A 209 -15.55 7.80 -5.66
C GLU A 209 -14.68 8.20 -6.85
N ALA A 210 -13.77 9.15 -6.66
CA ALA A 210 -12.83 9.55 -7.72
C ALA A 210 -11.86 8.43 -8.14
N TRP A 211 -11.70 7.39 -7.33
CA TRP A 211 -10.94 6.20 -7.73
C TRP A 211 -11.60 5.42 -8.87
N HIS A 212 -12.88 5.64 -9.08
CA HIS A 212 -13.64 5.01 -10.16
C HIS A 212 -13.04 5.27 -11.54
N ASP A 213 -12.45 6.42 -11.76
CA ASP A 213 -11.87 6.81 -13.05
C ASP A 213 -10.59 6.05 -13.40
N LEU A 214 -9.96 5.37 -12.42
CA LEU A 214 -8.72 4.62 -12.65
C LEU A 214 -8.92 3.32 -13.41
N THR A 215 -10.11 2.79 -13.47
CA THR A 215 -10.36 1.50 -14.11
C THR A 215 -11.61 1.51 -14.97
N SER A 216 -11.59 0.70 -16.02
CA SER A 216 -12.79 0.36 -16.80
C SER A 216 -13.56 -0.81 -16.18
N GLY A 217 -12.98 -1.50 -15.19
CA GLY A 217 -13.64 -2.53 -14.41
C GLY A 217 -14.58 -1.98 -13.35
N ASP A 218 -15.04 -2.85 -12.48
CA ASP A 218 -15.94 -2.48 -11.38
C ASP A 218 -15.18 -1.89 -10.21
N THR A 219 -15.81 -0.95 -9.50
CA THR A 219 -15.30 -0.38 -8.26
C THR A 219 -16.26 -0.65 -7.11
N SER A 220 -15.69 -0.94 -5.94
CA SER A 220 -16.43 -1.20 -4.71
C SER A 220 -15.85 -0.35 -3.58
N PHE A 221 -16.71 0.11 -2.67
CA PHE A 221 -16.31 0.99 -1.57
C PHE A 221 -16.86 0.46 -0.25
N TYR A 222 -15.99 0.31 0.73
CA TYR A 222 -16.34 -0.20 2.06
C TYR A 222 -15.85 0.74 3.15
N LYS A 223 -16.73 1.05 4.10
CA LYS A 223 -16.38 1.76 5.33
C LYS A 223 -16.44 0.80 6.50
N LEU A 224 -15.38 0.71 7.28
CA LEU A 224 -15.30 -0.11 8.48
C LEU A 224 -15.15 0.78 9.72
N PRO A 225 -15.61 0.34 10.89
CA PRO A 225 -15.51 1.15 12.12
C PRO A 225 -14.06 1.46 12.47
N GLY A 226 -13.77 2.73 12.75
CA GLY A 226 -12.46 3.18 13.21
C GLY A 226 -11.87 4.31 12.40
N GLY A 227 -10.66 4.69 12.76
CA GLY A 227 -9.90 5.76 12.13
C GLY A 227 -9.05 5.28 10.96
N HIS A 228 -7.95 5.99 10.73
CA HIS A 228 -7.03 5.69 9.62
C HIS A 228 -6.43 4.27 9.69
N PHE A 229 -6.20 3.76 10.90
CA PHE A 229 -5.66 2.41 11.11
C PHE A 229 -6.71 1.39 11.55
N TYR A 230 -7.94 1.53 11.04
CA TYR A 230 -9.05 0.61 11.28
C TYR A 230 -8.68 -0.86 11.00
N LEU A 231 -7.78 -1.10 10.04
CA LEU A 231 -7.38 -2.44 9.62
C LEU A 231 -6.64 -3.24 10.69
N LEU A 232 -6.13 -2.57 11.74
CA LEU A 232 -5.43 -3.23 12.85
C LEU A 232 -6.39 -3.75 13.93
N GLU A 233 -7.66 -3.32 13.91
CA GLU A 233 -8.68 -3.87 14.79
C GLU A 233 -8.99 -5.31 14.38
N PRO A 234 -8.94 -6.29 15.33
CA PRO A 234 -9.08 -7.70 14.98
C PRO A 234 -10.33 -8.06 14.18
N SER A 235 -11.47 -7.46 14.51
CA SER A 235 -12.73 -7.71 13.79
C SER A 235 -12.68 -7.18 12.36
N ASN A 236 -12.07 -6.03 12.14
CA ASN A 236 -11.88 -5.46 10.81
C ASN A 236 -10.88 -6.28 9.99
N GLU A 237 -9.81 -6.74 10.60
CA GLU A 237 -8.81 -7.58 9.95
C GLU A 237 -9.43 -8.87 9.44
N ILE A 238 -10.24 -9.54 10.26
CA ILE A 238 -10.97 -10.76 9.86
C ILE A 238 -11.89 -10.48 8.67
N PHE A 239 -12.61 -9.37 8.71
CA PHE A 239 -13.50 -8.96 7.63
C PHE A 239 -12.73 -8.71 6.33
N LEU A 240 -11.61 -7.98 6.41
CA LEU A 240 -10.76 -7.70 5.26
C LEU A 240 -10.22 -8.99 4.63
N VAL A 241 -9.68 -9.90 5.43
CA VAL A 241 -9.15 -11.17 4.95
C VAL A 241 -10.21 -11.96 4.20
N LYS A 242 -11.41 -12.07 4.76
CA LYS A 242 -12.52 -12.77 4.11
C LYS A 242 -12.94 -12.11 2.80
N LEU A 243 -13.05 -10.80 2.79
CA LEU A 243 -13.51 -10.06 1.62
C LEU A 243 -12.47 -10.08 0.50
N ILE A 244 -11.21 -9.85 0.83
CA ILE A 244 -10.10 -9.91 -0.12
C ILE A 244 -10.01 -11.32 -0.73
N THR A 245 -10.10 -12.35 0.09
CA THR A 245 -10.11 -13.74 -0.37
C THR A 245 -11.23 -13.98 -1.38
N ARG A 246 -12.45 -13.52 -1.07
CA ARG A 246 -13.60 -13.65 -1.97
C ARG A 246 -13.35 -12.98 -3.32
N TYR A 247 -12.88 -11.73 -3.31
CA TYR A 247 -12.61 -11.02 -4.57
C TYR A 247 -11.52 -11.68 -5.40
N ILE A 248 -10.45 -12.17 -4.77
CA ILE A 248 -9.35 -12.84 -5.48
C ILE A 248 -9.84 -14.17 -6.09
N GLU A 249 -10.51 -14.99 -5.31
CA GLU A 249 -10.95 -16.32 -5.77
C GLU A 249 -12.05 -16.25 -6.83
N HIS A 250 -12.83 -15.18 -6.88
CA HIS A 250 -13.90 -15.00 -7.86
C HIS A 250 -13.53 -14.09 -9.04
N ALA A 251 -12.32 -13.53 -9.06
CA ALA A 251 -11.90 -12.61 -10.13
C ALA A 251 -11.79 -13.27 -11.51
N GLY A 252 -11.75 -14.59 -11.58
CA GLY A 252 -11.65 -15.34 -12.83
C GLY A 252 -12.98 -15.97 -13.30
N LEU A 253 -14.09 -15.63 -12.67
CA LEU A 253 -15.41 -16.18 -13.03
C LEU A 253 -16.17 -15.28 -14.00
#